data_d68c6b0aee04e10cd84ba864aff46978
#
_entry.id   d68c6b0aee04e10cd84ba864aff46978
#
_cell.length_a   1.000
_cell.length_b   1.000
_cell.length_c   1.000
_cell.angle_alpha   90.00
_cell.angle_beta   90.00
_cell.angle_gamma   90.00
#
_symmetry.space_group_name_H-M   'P 1'
#
loop_
_entity.id
_entity.type
_entity.pdbx_description
1 polymer ?
#
loop_
_entity_poly.entity_id
_entity_poly.type
_entity_poly.pdbx_seq_one_letter_code
_entity_poly.pdbx_strand_id
1 'polypeptide(L)'
;MKLLRATRIERCIGCHSCSLSCARQVHQNISWSTAGIRIISSGGLSTGFEARICLGCDPAPCAKVCPTGSYSQRAGGGVKVDKSLCIRGGACAEACPVDAIFLEPESGQPFVCIHCGRCVRFCPHECLEMVNSPHATPKATPDDAQDADKEAANAN
;
A
#
# COMPACT_ATOMS: atom_id res chain seq x y z
N MET A 1 0.09 -5.28 -11.05
CA MET A 1 0.86 -4.54 -10.03
C MET A 1 1.20 -5.47 -8.88
N LYS A 2 2.32 -5.26 -8.16
CA LYS A 2 2.62 -6.03 -6.95
C LYS A 2 2.24 -5.24 -5.71
N LEU A 3 1.72 -5.93 -4.71
CA LEU A 3 1.32 -5.40 -3.40
C LEU A 3 2.20 -5.99 -2.31
N LEU A 4 2.56 -5.18 -1.32
CA LEU A 4 3.25 -5.63 -0.12
C LEU A 4 2.28 -6.40 0.78
N ARG A 5 2.70 -7.56 1.28
CA ARG A 5 1.96 -8.39 2.24
C ARG A 5 2.88 -8.92 3.32
N ALA A 6 2.32 -9.15 4.49
CA ALA A 6 2.97 -9.82 5.61
C ALA A 6 2.48 -11.28 5.66
N THR A 7 3.00 -12.10 4.77
CA THR A 7 2.53 -13.50 4.57
C THR A 7 3.04 -14.46 5.63
N ARG A 8 4.10 -14.09 6.34
CA ARG A 8 4.73 -14.88 7.40
C ARG A 8 4.88 -14.06 8.69
N ILE A 9 3.78 -13.38 9.08
CA ILE A 9 3.80 -12.48 10.25
C ILE A 9 4.08 -13.21 11.56
N GLU A 10 3.83 -14.50 11.63
CA GLU A 10 4.14 -15.38 12.77
C GLU A 10 5.64 -15.42 13.12
N ARG A 11 6.51 -15.06 12.16
CA ARG A 11 7.96 -14.95 12.37
C ARG A 11 8.41 -13.58 12.87
N CYS A 12 7.48 -12.64 12.99
CA CYS A 12 7.81 -11.27 13.37
C CYS A 12 8.21 -11.21 14.86
N ILE A 13 9.33 -10.57 15.12
CA ILE A 13 9.81 -10.32 16.50
C ILE A 13 9.63 -8.85 16.93
N GLY A 14 8.94 -8.03 16.15
CA GLY A 14 8.73 -6.62 16.48
C GLY A 14 9.96 -5.73 16.36
N CYS A 15 10.98 -6.10 15.59
CA CYS A 15 12.24 -5.34 15.50
C CYS A 15 12.11 -3.98 14.78
N HIS A 16 10.97 -3.67 14.17
CA HIS A 16 10.65 -2.43 13.44
C HIS A 16 11.60 -2.04 12.28
N SER A 17 12.52 -2.92 11.86
CA SER A 17 13.43 -2.66 10.74
C SER A 17 12.69 -2.29 9.44
N CYS A 18 11.53 -2.89 9.18
CA CYS A 18 10.66 -2.58 8.05
C CYS A 18 10.08 -1.16 8.13
N SER A 19 9.62 -0.72 9.31
CA SER A 19 9.08 0.62 9.54
C SER A 19 10.16 1.68 9.42
N LEU A 20 11.32 1.47 10.05
CA LEU A 20 12.47 2.39 9.96
C LEU A 20 13.00 2.48 8.53
N SER A 21 13.11 1.37 7.81
CA SER A 21 13.48 1.35 6.40
C SER A 21 12.47 2.12 5.54
N CYS A 22 11.17 1.97 5.79
CA CYS A 22 10.13 2.71 5.09
C CYS A 22 10.27 4.22 5.33
N ALA A 23 10.37 4.64 6.58
CA ALA A 23 10.54 6.04 6.94
C ALA A 23 11.81 6.64 6.32
N ARG A 24 12.94 5.94 6.42
CA ARG A 24 14.22 6.42 5.88
C ARG A 24 14.25 6.49 4.36
N GLN A 25 13.76 5.44 3.69
CA GLN A 25 13.90 5.29 2.23
C GLN A 25 12.82 6.03 1.44
N VAL A 26 11.62 6.19 1.99
CA VAL A 26 10.48 6.79 1.28
C VAL A 26 10.25 8.24 1.75
N HIS A 27 10.40 8.49 3.04
CA HIS A 27 10.06 9.78 3.64
C HIS A 27 11.27 10.58 4.14
N GLN A 28 12.49 10.03 3.97
CA GLN A 28 13.76 10.66 4.38
C GLN A 28 13.81 11.08 5.85
N ASN A 29 13.07 10.37 6.70
CA ASN A 29 12.97 10.60 8.12
C ASN A 29 13.32 9.31 8.89
N ILE A 30 13.75 9.43 10.14
CA ILE A 30 14.07 8.29 11.03
C ILE A 30 13.02 8.25 12.15
N SER A 31 11.76 8.21 11.75
CA SER A 31 10.63 8.07 12.68
C SER A 31 9.65 7.05 12.16
N TRP A 32 9.29 6.09 12.99
CA TRP A 32 8.26 5.09 12.66
C TRP A 32 6.86 5.71 12.49
N SER A 33 6.62 6.92 13.05
CA SER A 33 5.38 7.65 12.83
C SER A 33 5.18 8.07 11.37
N THR A 34 6.28 8.19 10.60
CA THR A 34 6.26 8.55 9.19
C THR A 34 6.36 7.34 8.23
N ALA A 35 6.25 6.12 8.76
CA ALA A 35 6.28 4.91 7.95
C ALA A 35 4.88 4.56 7.40
N GLY A 36 4.83 4.07 6.16
CA GLY A 36 3.60 3.53 5.57
C GLY A 36 3.31 2.07 5.96
N ILE A 37 4.14 1.47 6.80
CA ILE A 37 3.94 0.17 7.44
C ILE A 37 4.18 0.31 8.94
N ARG A 38 3.26 -0.20 9.75
CA ARG A 38 3.41 -0.25 11.21
C ARG A 38 3.34 -1.68 11.70
N ILE A 39 4.22 -1.98 12.63
CA ILE A 39 4.18 -3.22 13.40
C ILE A 39 3.64 -2.87 14.78
N ILE A 40 2.60 -3.56 15.19
CA ILE A 40 1.96 -3.41 16.49
C ILE A 40 1.91 -4.76 17.20
N SER A 41 1.98 -4.72 18.52
CA SER A 41 1.77 -5.92 19.33
C SER A 41 0.28 -6.24 19.38
N SER A 42 -0.06 -7.52 19.24
CA SER A 42 -1.44 -8.00 19.37
C SER A 42 -1.93 -8.00 20.83
N GLY A 43 -1.07 -7.63 21.79
CA GLY A 43 -1.36 -7.58 23.22
C GLY A 43 -1.11 -8.90 23.95
N GLY A 44 -0.91 -8.85 25.29
CA GLY A 44 -0.65 -10.02 26.14
C GLY A 44 0.81 -10.46 26.22
N LEU A 45 1.09 -11.48 27.06
CA LEU A 45 2.45 -11.94 27.38
C LEU A 45 3.07 -12.84 26.31
N SER A 46 2.27 -13.48 25.47
CA SER A 46 2.72 -14.47 24.47
C SER A 46 2.10 -14.22 23.10
N THR A 47 1.74 -13.00 22.81
CA THR A 47 1.08 -12.64 21.56
C THR A 47 2.09 -12.26 20.50
N GLY A 48 1.69 -12.50 19.25
CA GLY A 48 2.46 -12.12 18.09
C GLY A 48 2.37 -10.63 17.78
N PHE A 49 2.84 -10.31 16.61
CA PHE A 49 2.79 -8.96 16.03
C PHE A 49 1.84 -8.93 14.86
N GLU A 50 1.27 -7.76 14.61
CA GLU A 50 0.44 -7.45 13.46
C GLU A 50 1.14 -6.39 12.60
N ALA A 51 1.08 -6.56 11.29
CA ALA A 51 1.59 -5.56 10.35
C ALA A 51 0.42 -4.82 9.70
N ARG A 52 0.23 -3.55 10.03
CA ARG A 52 -0.73 -2.69 9.35
C ARG A 52 -0.14 -2.16 8.06
N ILE A 53 -0.66 -2.63 6.95
CA ILE A 53 -0.21 -2.35 5.59
C ILE A 53 -1.44 -2.09 4.72
N CYS A 54 -1.35 -1.13 3.80
CA CYS A 54 -2.41 -0.88 2.82
C CYS A 54 -2.80 -2.17 2.08
N LEU A 55 -4.10 -2.44 1.98
CA LEU A 55 -4.62 -3.61 1.26
C LEU A 55 -4.56 -3.46 -0.27
N GLY A 56 -4.32 -2.25 -0.77
CA GLY A 56 -4.38 -2.00 -2.20
C GLY A 56 -5.79 -2.18 -2.76
N CYS A 57 -6.79 -1.66 -2.06
CA CYS A 57 -8.20 -1.77 -2.44
C CYS A 57 -8.45 -1.25 -3.86
N ASP A 58 -9.39 -1.89 -4.56
CA ASP A 58 -9.94 -1.42 -5.82
C ASP A 58 -11.45 -1.72 -5.82
N PRO A 59 -12.31 -0.70 -5.71
CA PRO A 59 -12.01 0.72 -5.53
C PRO A 59 -11.49 1.06 -4.11
N ALA A 60 -10.61 2.08 -4.02
CA ALA A 60 -10.04 2.53 -2.76
C ALA A 60 -10.99 3.47 -2.00
N PRO A 61 -11.50 3.10 -0.81
CA PRO A 61 -12.43 3.95 -0.06
C PRO A 61 -11.77 5.27 0.37
N CYS A 62 -10.50 5.26 0.73
CA CYS A 62 -9.76 6.47 1.11
C CYS A 62 -9.60 7.48 -0.03
N ALA A 63 -9.57 7.03 -1.31
CA ALA A 63 -9.58 7.92 -2.45
C ALA A 63 -10.96 8.53 -2.69
N LYS A 64 -12.03 7.75 -2.46
CA LYS A 64 -13.41 8.21 -2.66
C LYS A 64 -13.83 9.32 -1.69
N VAL A 65 -13.35 9.25 -0.46
CA VAL A 65 -13.73 10.22 0.58
C VAL A 65 -12.83 11.46 0.63
N CYS A 66 -11.76 11.50 -0.15
CA CYS A 66 -10.84 12.64 -0.14
C CYS A 66 -11.44 13.82 -0.94
N PRO A 67 -11.82 14.93 -0.29
CA PRO A 67 -12.52 16.03 -0.95
C PRO A 67 -11.63 16.81 -1.92
N THR A 68 -10.32 16.78 -1.71
CA THR A 68 -9.35 17.52 -2.54
C THR A 68 -8.68 16.66 -3.60
N GLY A 69 -8.98 15.35 -3.66
CA GLY A 69 -8.31 14.43 -4.55
C GLY A 69 -6.83 14.17 -4.22
N SER A 70 -6.37 14.55 -3.02
CA SER A 70 -5.01 14.24 -2.52
C SER A 70 -4.72 12.74 -2.60
N TYR A 71 -5.73 11.91 -2.34
CA TYR A 71 -5.70 10.47 -2.58
C TYR A 71 -6.38 10.15 -3.91
N SER A 72 -5.66 9.54 -4.83
CA SER A 72 -6.18 9.08 -6.11
C SER A 72 -5.98 7.59 -6.31
N GLN A 73 -6.94 6.93 -6.96
CA GLN A 73 -6.90 5.51 -7.27
C GLN A 73 -5.73 5.18 -8.21
N ARG A 74 -5.01 4.09 -7.92
CA ARG A 74 -4.01 3.53 -8.84
C ARG A 74 -4.58 2.36 -9.62
N ALA A 75 -4.22 2.26 -10.89
CA ALA A 75 -4.53 1.07 -11.68
C ALA A 75 -3.91 -0.19 -11.05
N GLY A 76 -4.74 -1.22 -10.85
CA GLY A 76 -4.34 -2.46 -10.19
C GLY A 76 -4.33 -2.41 -8.66
N GLY A 77 -4.94 -1.39 -8.07
CA GLY A 77 -5.18 -1.27 -6.63
C GLY A 77 -4.24 -0.34 -5.88
N GLY A 78 -4.70 0.11 -4.71
CA GLY A 78 -3.99 1.07 -3.88
C GLY A 78 -4.15 2.52 -4.34
N VAL A 79 -3.37 3.40 -3.74
CA VAL A 79 -3.52 4.84 -3.93
C VAL A 79 -2.18 5.51 -4.25
N LYS A 80 -2.27 6.61 -4.97
CA LYS A 80 -1.24 7.62 -5.09
C LYS A 80 -1.64 8.79 -4.20
N VAL A 81 -0.68 9.37 -3.50
CA VAL A 81 -0.91 10.49 -2.58
C VAL A 81 -0.17 11.71 -3.07
N ASP A 82 -0.89 12.80 -3.25
CA ASP A 82 -0.32 14.14 -3.46
C ASP A 82 -0.50 14.94 -2.17
N LYS A 83 0.59 15.09 -1.43
CA LYS A 83 0.58 15.78 -0.14
C LYS A 83 0.34 17.28 -0.26
N SER A 84 0.60 17.89 -1.43
CA SER A 84 0.39 19.32 -1.65
C SER A 84 -1.10 19.70 -1.64
N LEU A 85 -1.97 18.76 -2.03
CA LEU A 85 -3.42 18.91 -2.03
C LEU A 85 -4.08 18.54 -0.70
N CYS A 86 -3.30 18.04 0.28
CA CYS A 86 -3.85 17.52 1.52
C CYS A 86 -4.25 18.64 2.48
N ILE A 87 -5.53 18.70 2.81
CA ILE A 87 -6.10 19.62 3.83
C ILE A 87 -6.03 19.06 5.26
N ARG A 88 -5.46 17.86 5.46
CA ARG A 88 -5.27 17.20 6.76
C ARG A 88 -6.57 16.87 7.49
N GLY A 89 -7.66 16.67 6.76
CA GLY A 89 -9.00 16.44 7.31
C GLY A 89 -9.22 15.07 7.96
N GLY A 90 -8.29 14.09 7.79
CA GLY A 90 -8.37 12.77 8.44
C GLY A 90 -9.35 11.76 7.83
N ALA A 91 -10.31 12.16 7.01
CA ALA A 91 -11.34 11.29 6.44
C ALA A 91 -10.79 10.04 5.72
N CYS A 92 -9.61 10.14 5.09
CA CYS A 92 -8.96 9.00 4.45
C CYS A 92 -8.54 7.92 5.46
N ALA A 93 -8.11 8.30 6.66
CA ALA A 93 -7.73 7.38 7.73
C ALA A 93 -8.97 6.69 8.31
N GLU A 94 -10.04 7.44 8.57
CA GLU A 94 -11.32 6.91 9.07
C GLU A 94 -11.98 5.92 8.08
N ALA A 95 -11.85 6.20 6.77
CA ALA A 95 -12.39 5.31 5.74
C ALA A 95 -11.53 4.06 5.48
N CYS A 96 -10.36 3.94 6.11
CA CYS A 96 -9.47 2.81 5.89
C CYS A 96 -9.93 1.57 6.67
N PRO A 97 -10.32 0.45 6.03
CA PRO A 97 -10.88 -0.71 6.72
C PRO A 97 -9.87 -1.46 7.60
N VAL A 98 -8.58 -1.14 7.49
CA VAL A 98 -7.48 -1.81 8.22
C VAL A 98 -6.56 -0.83 8.93
N ASP A 99 -6.99 0.40 9.14
CA ASP A 99 -6.22 1.46 9.81
C ASP A 99 -4.77 1.59 9.28
N ALA A 100 -4.59 1.44 7.97
CA ALA A 100 -3.27 1.49 7.35
C ALA A 100 -2.87 2.89 6.86
N ILE A 101 -3.63 3.91 7.19
CA ILE A 101 -3.30 5.32 6.94
C ILE A 101 -3.00 5.97 8.28
N PHE A 102 -1.77 6.44 8.43
CA PHE A 102 -1.28 7.01 9.67
C PHE A 102 -1.14 8.51 9.52
N LEU A 103 -1.74 9.26 10.43
CA LEU A 103 -1.56 10.70 10.50
C LEU A 103 -0.38 11.01 11.42
N GLU A 104 0.56 11.80 10.95
CA GLU A 104 1.64 12.28 11.79
C GLU A 104 1.09 13.29 12.80
N PRO A 105 1.36 13.11 14.11
CA PRO A 105 0.74 13.94 15.16
C PRO A 105 1.04 15.44 15.02
N GLU A 106 2.26 15.79 14.61
CA GLU A 106 2.71 17.20 14.53
C GLU A 106 2.19 17.90 13.28
N SER A 107 2.31 17.24 12.11
CA SER A 107 1.95 17.85 10.83
C SER A 107 0.55 17.52 10.34
N GLY A 108 -0.12 16.52 10.91
CA GLY A 108 -1.38 15.96 10.41
C GLY A 108 -1.27 15.32 9.02
N GLN A 109 -0.04 15.15 8.50
CA GLN A 109 0.19 14.57 7.18
C GLN A 109 -0.09 13.06 7.17
N PRO A 110 -0.78 12.55 6.15
CA PRO A 110 -1.05 11.12 6.04
C PRO A 110 0.13 10.36 5.47
N PHE A 111 0.40 9.19 6.04
CA PHE A 111 1.37 8.22 5.56
C PHE A 111 0.67 6.88 5.29
N VAL A 112 0.89 6.34 4.10
CA VAL A 112 0.32 5.07 3.65
C VAL A 112 1.34 4.28 2.85
N CYS A 113 1.24 2.96 2.88
CA CYS A 113 2.12 2.10 2.09
C CYS A 113 1.87 2.29 0.58
N ILE A 114 2.92 2.65 -0.15
CA ILE A 114 2.91 2.82 -1.61
C ILE A 114 3.33 1.53 -2.36
N HIS A 115 3.47 0.43 -1.66
CA HIS A 115 3.86 -0.88 -2.21
C HIS A 115 5.18 -0.88 -2.99
N CYS A 116 6.16 -0.10 -2.54
CA CYS A 116 7.48 -0.02 -3.20
C CYS A 116 8.39 -1.24 -2.93
N GLY A 117 8.07 -2.09 -1.95
CA GLY A 117 8.78 -3.32 -1.60
C GLY A 117 10.13 -3.14 -0.90
N ARG A 118 10.57 -1.90 -0.64
CA ARG A 118 11.90 -1.66 -0.05
C ARG A 118 12.08 -2.31 1.32
N CYS A 119 11.04 -2.29 2.17
CA CYS A 119 11.05 -2.88 3.50
C CYS A 119 11.21 -4.41 3.50
N VAL A 120 10.88 -5.11 2.42
CA VAL A 120 11.06 -6.57 2.29
C VAL A 120 12.53 -6.95 2.50
N ARG A 121 13.44 -6.18 1.91
CA ARG A 121 14.89 -6.43 1.99
C ARG A 121 15.50 -6.21 3.39
N PHE A 122 14.77 -5.47 4.24
CA PHE A 122 15.21 -5.13 5.60
C PHE A 122 14.55 -5.97 6.69
N CYS A 123 13.68 -6.93 6.30
CA CYS A 123 13.06 -7.84 7.25
C CYS A 123 13.99 -9.05 7.48
N PRO A 124 14.66 -9.18 8.64
CA PRO A 124 15.60 -10.27 8.89
C PRO A 124 14.89 -11.63 9.02
N HIS A 125 13.60 -11.62 9.29
CA HIS A 125 12.78 -12.82 9.46
C HIS A 125 11.90 -13.14 8.25
N GLU A 126 12.08 -12.42 7.14
CA GLU A 126 11.36 -12.64 5.87
C GLU A 126 9.83 -12.65 6.02
N CYS A 127 9.31 -11.84 6.95
CA CYS A 127 7.86 -11.76 7.21
C CYS A 127 7.08 -11.12 6.06
N LEU A 128 7.76 -10.33 5.22
CA LEU A 128 7.17 -9.49 4.19
C LEU A 128 7.54 -9.99 2.80
N GLU A 129 6.59 -9.93 1.88
CA GLU A 129 6.83 -10.21 0.46
C GLU A 129 5.98 -9.34 -0.47
N MET A 130 6.36 -9.32 -1.75
CA MET A 130 5.61 -8.65 -2.81
C MET A 130 4.80 -9.68 -3.58
N VAL A 131 3.48 -9.65 -3.44
CA VAL A 131 2.53 -10.54 -4.12
C VAL A 131 1.86 -9.83 -5.31
N ASN A 132 1.38 -10.59 -6.28
CA ASN A 132 0.60 -10.03 -7.38
C ASN A 132 -0.74 -9.48 -6.85
N SER A 133 -1.13 -8.31 -7.35
CA SER A 133 -2.45 -7.75 -7.02
C SER A 133 -3.56 -8.62 -7.61
N PRO A 134 -4.61 -8.96 -6.85
CA PRO A 134 -5.78 -9.61 -7.39
C PRO A 134 -6.57 -8.73 -8.37
N HIS A 135 -6.34 -7.40 -8.33
CA HIS A 135 -6.97 -6.42 -9.20
C HIS A 135 -6.10 -6.02 -10.40
N ALA A 136 -4.95 -6.66 -10.59
CA ALA A 136 -4.12 -6.40 -11.75
C ALA A 136 -4.82 -6.99 -12.99
N THR A 137 -5.34 -6.14 -13.86
CA THR A 137 -5.66 -6.54 -15.23
C THR A 137 -4.39 -7.12 -15.86
N PRO A 138 -4.45 -8.30 -16.51
CA PRO A 138 -3.32 -8.80 -17.27
C PRO A 138 -2.89 -7.69 -18.25
N LYS A 139 -1.61 -7.38 -18.31
CA LYS A 139 -1.08 -6.53 -19.37
C LYS A 139 -1.42 -7.26 -20.66
N ALA A 140 -2.19 -6.61 -21.54
CA ALA A 140 -2.32 -7.05 -22.91
C ALA A 140 -0.89 -7.21 -23.47
N THR A 141 -0.53 -8.41 -23.84
CA THR A 141 0.71 -8.66 -24.55
C THR A 141 0.59 -8.04 -25.95
N PRO A 142 1.66 -7.56 -26.55
CA PRO A 142 1.61 -6.93 -27.89
C PRO A 142 1.04 -7.86 -28.98
N ASP A 143 0.94 -9.16 -28.71
CA ASP A 143 0.44 -10.16 -29.67
C ASP A 143 -1.10 -10.20 -29.78
N ASP A 144 -1.85 -9.63 -28.83
CA ASP A 144 -3.32 -9.63 -28.86
C ASP A 144 -3.92 -8.54 -29.78
N ALA A 145 -3.08 -7.70 -30.38
CA ALA A 145 -3.53 -6.64 -31.30
C ALA A 145 -3.67 -7.10 -32.77
N GLN A 146 -3.28 -8.34 -33.11
CA GLN A 146 -3.28 -8.78 -34.52
C GLN A 146 -4.50 -9.63 -34.92
N ASP A 147 -5.32 -10.07 -33.97
CA ASP A 147 -6.51 -10.88 -34.29
C ASP A 147 -7.80 -10.07 -34.46
N ALA A 148 -7.84 -8.79 -34.07
CA ALA A 148 -9.03 -7.96 -34.23
C ALA A 148 -9.27 -7.47 -35.68
N ASP A 149 -8.25 -7.47 -36.53
CA ASP A 149 -8.38 -7.01 -37.91
C ASP A 149 -8.79 -8.10 -38.92
N LYS A 150 -8.85 -9.37 -38.48
CA LYS A 150 -9.23 -10.49 -39.39
C LYS A 150 -10.72 -10.79 -39.36
N GLU A 151 -11.48 -10.37 -38.39
CA GLU A 151 -12.93 -10.62 -38.32
C GLU A 151 -13.76 -9.59 -39.11
N ALA A 152 -13.22 -8.40 -39.37
CA ALA A 152 -13.90 -7.36 -40.13
C ALA A 152 -13.81 -7.54 -41.65
N ALA A 153 -12.96 -8.41 -42.17
CA ALA A 153 -12.76 -8.63 -43.60
C ALA A 153 -13.62 -9.75 -44.22
N ASN A 154 -14.41 -10.48 -43.41
CA ASN A 154 -15.17 -11.64 -43.88
C ASN A 154 -16.70 -11.48 -43.78
N ALA A 155 -17.19 -10.25 -43.61
CA ALA A 155 -18.62 -9.92 -43.65
C ALA A 155 -18.90 -8.90 -44.74
N ASN A 156 -18.83 -9.36 -46.02
CA ASN A 156 -19.44 -8.67 -47.16
C ASN A 156 -19.73 -9.68 -48.27
#